data_ee57a14a5ee8c0e749663cd3279636a2
#
_entry.id   ee57a14a5ee8c0e749663cd3279636a2
#
_cell.length_a   1.000
_cell.length_b   1.000
_cell.length_c   1.000
_cell.angle_alpha   90.00
_cell.angle_beta   90.00
_cell.angle_gamma   90.00
#
_symmetry.space_group_name_H-M   'P 1'
#
loop_
_entity.id
_entity.type
_entity.pdbx_description
1 polymer ?
#
loop_
_entity_poly.entity_id
_entity_poly.type
_entity_poly.pdbx_seq_one_letter_code
_entity_poly.pdbx_strand_id
1 'polypeptide(L)'
;MDMISLKSPREIECMRRAGRLTAQARALAGSMVRPGVTTHEMGTAVRRFIESHGAKPSFLGYGGFPGSACISVNDVVIHGIPGPLKLKEGDIVSVDVGAFLDGFHGDCAATFACGQVSDEAMHLIHVTEQSFWEGIKLARSGNRVYDISHAVQQYVEANGCSVVRDFVGHGVGAKLHEPPEVPNFGPAGHGPRLQPGMTIAVEPMVCAGDWRVKVLRDGWTTVSADGSLTAHYENTILITDGEPEVLTRVED
;
A
#
# COMPACT_ATOMS: atom_id res chain seq x y z
N MET A 1 -6.78 -22.82 10.03
CA MET A 1 -6.89 -21.68 9.07
C MET A 1 -7.74 -20.64 9.76
N ASP A 2 -7.21 -19.45 9.96
CA ASP A 2 -8.01 -18.35 10.51
C ASP A 2 -9.12 -18.01 9.53
N MET A 3 -10.33 -17.79 10.05
CA MET A 3 -11.50 -17.50 9.21
C MET A 3 -11.41 -16.10 8.62
N ILE A 4 -11.75 -15.95 7.34
CA ILE A 4 -11.89 -14.65 6.69
C ILE A 4 -13.09 -13.93 7.33
N SER A 5 -12.86 -12.70 7.80
CA SER A 5 -13.89 -11.88 8.45
C SER A 5 -14.72 -11.15 7.39
N LEU A 6 -16.04 -11.27 7.48
CA LEU A 6 -16.97 -10.43 6.71
C LEU A 6 -17.48 -9.32 7.62
N LYS A 7 -17.29 -8.07 7.22
CA LYS A 7 -17.65 -6.89 8.01
C LYS A 7 -19.15 -6.62 7.90
N SER A 8 -19.79 -6.39 9.04
CA SER A 8 -21.16 -5.91 9.11
C SER A 8 -21.29 -4.48 8.59
N PRO A 9 -22.48 -3.98 8.24
CA PRO A 9 -22.67 -2.60 7.79
C PRO A 9 -22.11 -1.53 8.77
N ARG A 10 -22.20 -1.78 10.08
CA ARG A 10 -21.64 -0.89 11.10
C ARG A 10 -20.11 -0.88 11.08
N GLU A 11 -19.49 -2.03 10.93
CA GLU A 11 -18.03 -2.15 10.85
C GLU A 11 -17.49 -1.53 9.56
N ILE A 12 -18.20 -1.71 8.44
CA ILE A 12 -17.86 -1.05 7.17
C ILE A 12 -17.85 0.47 7.32
N GLU A 13 -18.81 1.05 8.05
CA GLU A 13 -18.83 2.49 8.28
C GLU A 13 -17.65 2.94 9.15
N CYS A 14 -17.22 2.15 10.13
CA CYS A 14 -15.99 2.42 10.88
C CYS A 14 -14.76 2.36 9.96
N MET A 15 -14.69 1.37 9.08
CA MET A 15 -13.60 1.23 8.12
C MET A 15 -13.55 2.36 7.09
N ARG A 16 -14.71 2.88 6.65
CA ARG A 16 -14.76 4.09 5.79
C ARG A 16 -14.12 5.29 6.49
N ARG A 17 -14.43 5.49 7.77
CA ARG A 17 -13.82 6.60 8.54
C ARG A 17 -12.33 6.41 8.73
N ALA A 18 -11.87 5.22 9.12
CA ALA A 18 -10.46 4.90 9.24
C ALA A 18 -9.73 5.06 7.88
N GLY A 19 -10.33 4.55 6.82
CA GLY A 19 -9.79 4.63 5.46
C GLY A 19 -9.65 6.07 4.95
N ARG A 20 -10.67 6.91 5.13
CA ARG A 20 -10.58 8.34 4.77
C ARG A 20 -9.47 9.05 5.52
N LEU A 21 -9.35 8.83 6.83
CA LEU A 21 -8.29 9.42 7.63
C LEU A 21 -6.91 8.97 7.15
N THR A 22 -6.77 7.69 6.83
CA THR A 22 -5.52 7.12 6.31
C THR A 22 -5.14 7.76 4.97
N ALA A 23 -6.11 7.89 4.04
CA ALA A 23 -5.90 8.54 2.75
C ALA A 23 -5.49 10.02 2.89
N GLN A 24 -6.11 10.75 3.82
CA GLN A 24 -5.74 12.14 4.12
C GLN A 24 -4.32 12.24 4.69
N ALA A 25 -3.92 11.32 5.58
CA ALA A 25 -2.56 11.28 6.11
C ALA A 25 -1.52 10.96 5.03
N ARG A 26 -1.82 10.04 4.10
CA ARG A 26 -1.00 9.75 2.92
C ARG A 26 -0.88 10.99 2.02
N ALA A 27 -1.99 11.66 1.73
CA ALA A 27 -2.01 12.87 0.90
C ALA A 27 -1.19 14.01 1.53
N LEU A 28 -1.28 14.20 2.86
CA LEU A 28 -0.45 15.14 3.59
C LEU A 28 1.04 14.83 3.40
N ALA A 29 1.47 13.59 3.62
CA ALA A 29 2.88 13.22 3.43
C ALA A 29 3.31 13.37 1.96
N GLY A 30 2.47 12.99 0.99
CA GLY A 30 2.71 13.19 -0.43
C GLY A 30 2.94 14.67 -0.78
N SER A 31 2.17 15.59 -0.20
CA SER A 31 2.33 17.04 -0.42
C SER A 31 3.66 17.60 0.14
N MET A 32 4.31 16.85 1.03
CA MET A 32 5.61 17.22 1.60
C MET A 32 6.79 16.75 0.73
N VAL A 33 6.56 15.89 -0.26
CA VAL A 33 7.62 15.34 -1.11
C VAL A 33 8.22 16.45 -1.98
N ARG A 34 9.40 16.93 -1.57
CA ARG A 34 10.21 17.92 -2.27
C ARG A 34 11.66 17.85 -1.81
N PRO A 35 12.62 18.31 -2.62
CA PRO A 35 14.02 18.33 -2.24
C PRO A 35 14.27 19.03 -0.89
N GLY A 36 15.13 18.43 -0.06
CA GLY A 36 15.54 18.94 1.25
C GLY A 36 14.70 18.52 2.44
N VAL A 37 13.48 18.02 2.24
CA VAL A 37 12.66 17.43 3.31
C VAL A 37 13.24 16.08 3.72
N THR A 38 13.27 15.79 5.01
CA THR A 38 13.71 14.48 5.52
C THR A 38 12.54 13.51 5.62
N THR A 39 12.82 12.22 5.48
CA THR A 39 11.81 11.18 5.70
C THR A 39 11.29 11.19 7.16
N HIS A 40 12.12 11.64 8.12
CA HIS A 40 11.72 11.84 9.52
C HIS A 40 10.65 12.94 9.67
N GLU A 41 10.81 14.08 8.98
CA GLU A 41 9.82 15.17 9.00
C GLU A 41 8.47 14.67 8.47
N MET A 42 8.47 13.88 7.40
CA MET A 42 7.26 13.30 6.83
C MET A 42 6.59 12.33 7.81
N GLY A 43 7.33 11.37 8.37
CA GLY A 43 6.80 10.42 9.37
C GLY A 43 6.26 11.11 10.62
N THR A 44 6.91 12.21 11.07
CA THR A 44 6.46 13.03 12.21
C THR A 44 5.15 13.76 11.87
N ALA A 45 5.02 14.29 10.65
CA ALA A 45 3.80 14.97 10.21
C ALA A 45 2.61 13.99 10.14
N VAL A 46 2.81 12.80 9.58
CA VAL A 46 1.80 11.72 9.54
C VAL A 46 1.34 11.37 10.96
N ARG A 47 2.28 11.15 11.89
CA ARG A 47 1.95 10.84 13.29
C ARG A 47 1.07 11.92 13.91
N ARG A 48 1.51 13.18 13.84
CA ARG A 48 0.78 14.31 14.43
C ARG A 48 -0.60 14.46 13.82
N PHE A 49 -0.72 14.27 12.52
CA PHE A 49 -2.00 14.33 11.82
C PHE A 49 -2.96 13.27 12.33
N ILE A 50 -2.56 12.00 12.36
CA ILE A 50 -3.39 10.89 12.83
C ILE A 50 -3.79 11.08 14.29
N GLU A 51 -2.83 11.41 15.18
CA GLU A 51 -3.09 11.63 16.61
C GLU A 51 -4.03 12.83 16.87
N SER A 52 -3.92 13.90 16.07
CA SER A 52 -4.80 15.08 16.19
C SER A 52 -6.26 14.81 15.84
N HIS A 53 -6.53 13.71 15.11
CA HIS A 53 -7.88 13.24 14.77
C HIS A 53 -8.40 12.15 15.74
N GLY A 54 -7.73 11.95 16.88
CA GLY A 54 -8.14 10.98 17.89
C GLY A 54 -7.86 9.52 17.50
N ALA A 55 -7.05 9.28 16.46
CA ALA A 55 -6.65 7.99 15.97
C ALA A 55 -5.23 7.63 16.40
N LYS A 56 -4.80 6.40 16.06
CA LYS A 56 -3.43 5.92 16.33
C LYS A 56 -2.78 5.51 15.01
N PRO A 57 -1.47 5.82 14.78
CA PRO A 57 -0.73 5.24 13.67
C PRO A 57 -0.69 3.71 13.81
N SER A 58 -1.11 2.99 12.77
CA SER A 58 -1.21 1.53 12.81
C SER A 58 0.15 0.84 12.87
N PHE A 59 1.18 1.45 12.29
CA PHE A 59 2.49 0.83 12.15
C PHE A 59 3.39 1.04 13.37
N LEU A 60 3.18 2.12 14.14
CA LEU A 60 4.04 2.44 15.28
C LEU A 60 3.99 1.35 16.35
N GLY A 61 5.09 0.62 16.51
CA GLY A 61 5.22 -0.51 17.44
C GLY A 61 4.66 -1.84 16.91
N TYR A 62 4.05 -1.88 15.73
CA TYR A 62 3.57 -3.12 15.12
C TYR A 62 4.75 -4.03 14.77
N GLY A 63 4.78 -5.22 15.37
CA GLY A 63 5.94 -6.12 15.24
C GLY A 63 7.29 -5.52 15.66
N GLY A 64 7.29 -4.36 16.35
CA GLY A 64 8.48 -3.61 16.72
C GLY A 64 8.92 -2.53 15.71
N PHE A 65 8.10 -2.26 14.67
CA PHE A 65 8.41 -1.18 13.71
C PHE A 65 8.47 0.19 14.40
N PRO A 66 9.54 0.98 14.20
CA PRO A 66 9.75 2.20 14.97
C PRO A 66 9.05 3.45 14.39
N GLY A 67 8.52 3.38 13.17
CA GLY A 67 7.92 4.49 12.44
C GLY A 67 6.40 4.55 12.54
N SER A 68 5.82 5.72 12.28
CA SER A 68 4.37 5.91 12.18
C SER A 68 3.86 5.79 10.74
N ALA A 69 4.76 5.75 9.78
CA ALA A 69 4.56 5.49 8.37
C ALA A 69 5.82 4.85 7.82
N CYS A 70 5.73 4.16 6.69
CA CYS A 70 6.90 3.76 5.91
C CYS A 70 7.17 4.81 4.83
N ILE A 71 8.41 5.28 4.75
CA ILE A 71 8.84 6.24 3.73
C ILE A 71 10.01 5.61 2.96
N SER A 72 9.69 5.07 1.82
CA SER A 72 10.59 4.24 1.01
C SER A 72 11.06 5.02 -0.21
N VAL A 73 12.37 5.18 -0.38
CA VAL A 73 12.97 6.05 -1.41
C VAL A 73 13.71 5.22 -2.45
N ASN A 74 13.44 5.43 -3.72
CA ASN A 74 14.10 4.85 -4.89
C ASN A 74 14.06 3.32 -4.94
N ASP A 75 15.15 2.65 -4.56
CA ASP A 75 15.31 1.18 -4.55
C ASP A 75 14.71 0.52 -3.30
N VAL A 76 14.24 1.31 -2.33
CA VAL A 76 13.51 0.80 -1.17
C VAL A 76 12.07 0.46 -1.59
N VAL A 77 11.74 -0.82 -1.56
CA VAL A 77 10.42 -1.33 -1.98
C VAL A 77 9.35 -0.95 -0.95
N ILE A 78 9.55 -1.37 0.30
CA ILE A 78 8.63 -1.15 1.43
C ILE A 78 9.40 -1.05 2.75
N HIS A 79 8.68 -0.69 3.79
CA HIS A 79 9.15 -0.63 5.18
C HIS A 79 10.35 0.30 5.40
N GLY A 80 10.52 1.32 4.56
CA GLY A 80 11.53 2.35 4.77
C GLY A 80 11.29 3.07 6.10
N ILE A 81 12.24 2.96 7.04
CA ILE A 81 12.14 3.59 8.35
C ILE A 81 12.39 5.11 8.21
N PRO A 82 11.45 5.97 8.63
CA PRO A 82 11.66 7.41 8.60
C PRO A 82 12.89 7.84 9.42
N GLY A 83 13.81 8.57 8.76
CA GLY A 83 15.11 8.94 9.33
C GLY A 83 15.67 10.26 8.78
N PRO A 84 16.98 10.52 8.98
CA PRO A 84 17.61 11.78 8.57
C PRO A 84 17.86 11.91 7.06
N LEU A 85 17.46 10.92 6.24
CA LEU A 85 17.60 10.98 4.79
C LEU A 85 16.84 12.17 4.24
N LYS A 86 17.54 13.07 3.55
CA LYS A 86 16.95 14.20 2.83
C LYS A 86 16.64 13.81 1.41
N LEU A 87 15.41 14.09 0.99
CA LEU A 87 14.98 13.90 -0.39
C LEU A 87 15.75 14.82 -1.34
N LYS A 88 15.98 14.36 -2.54
CA LYS A 88 16.69 15.07 -3.61
C LYS A 88 15.80 15.17 -4.84
N GLU A 89 16.11 16.13 -5.69
CA GLU A 89 15.54 16.20 -7.04
C GLU A 89 15.78 14.88 -7.79
N GLY A 90 14.72 14.33 -8.38
CA GLY A 90 14.77 13.08 -9.10
C GLY A 90 14.45 11.83 -8.28
N ASP A 91 14.33 11.92 -6.94
CA ASP A 91 13.90 10.78 -6.11
C ASP A 91 12.43 10.45 -6.38
N ILE A 92 12.08 9.17 -6.25
CA ILE A 92 10.70 8.71 -6.10
C ILE A 92 10.50 8.17 -4.69
N VAL A 93 9.34 8.46 -4.09
CA VAL A 93 9.09 8.22 -2.67
C VAL A 93 7.77 7.51 -2.49
N SER A 94 7.81 6.25 -2.10
CA SER A 94 6.63 5.51 -1.67
C SER A 94 6.31 5.87 -0.22
N VAL A 95 5.11 6.38 -0.01
CA VAL A 95 4.57 6.74 1.30
C VAL A 95 3.46 5.75 1.62
N ASP A 96 3.65 4.99 2.67
CA ASP A 96 2.72 3.99 3.15
C ASP A 96 2.27 4.33 4.57
N VAL A 97 0.96 4.37 4.78
CA VAL A 97 0.32 4.88 5.99
C VAL A 97 -0.83 3.98 6.41
N GLY A 98 -0.83 3.62 7.69
CA GLY A 98 -1.97 2.99 8.34
C GLY A 98 -2.50 3.84 9.50
N ALA A 99 -3.83 3.93 9.65
CA ALA A 99 -4.47 4.58 10.79
C ALA A 99 -5.52 3.67 11.44
N PHE A 100 -5.50 3.64 12.77
CA PHE A 100 -6.46 2.92 13.60
C PHE A 100 -7.45 3.90 14.22
N LEU A 101 -8.72 3.79 13.83
CA LEU A 101 -9.81 4.65 14.29
C LEU A 101 -11.07 3.81 14.53
N ASP A 102 -11.77 4.07 15.64
CA ASP A 102 -13.05 3.42 15.97
C ASP A 102 -13.02 1.88 15.96
N GLY A 103 -11.85 1.30 16.30
CA GLY A 103 -11.67 -0.15 16.39
C GLY A 103 -11.23 -0.82 15.08
N PHE A 104 -10.98 -0.06 14.02
CA PHE A 104 -10.61 -0.59 12.69
C PHE A 104 -9.41 0.15 12.11
N HIS A 105 -8.68 -0.56 11.24
CA HIS A 105 -7.56 -0.03 10.49
C HIS A 105 -8.00 0.40 9.08
N GLY A 106 -7.36 1.44 8.56
CA GLY A 106 -7.23 1.69 7.13
C GLY A 106 -5.75 1.58 6.78
N ASP A 107 -5.45 1.17 5.54
CA ASP A 107 -4.10 0.97 5.03
C ASP A 107 -4.00 1.43 3.59
N CYS A 108 -3.01 2.25 3.26
CA CYS A 108 -2.81 2.71 1.87
C CYS A 108 -1.43 3.28 1.61
N ALA A 109 -0.93 3.06 0.41
CA ALA A 109 0.33 3.61 -0.09
C ALA A 109 0.19 4.29 -1.46
N ALA A 110 1.10 5.20 -1.76
CA ALA A 110 1.32 5.74 -3.09
C ALA A 110 2.76 6.21 -3.25
N THR A 111 3.24 6.23 -4.50
CA THR A 111 4.58 6.72 -4.84
C THR A 111 4.48 8.10 -5.46
N PHE A 112 5.30 9.02 -4.98
CA PHE A 112 5.34 10.43 -5.37
C PHE A 112 6.69 10.80 -5.98
N ALA A 113 6.68 11.64 -7.01
CA ALA A 113 7.88 12.20 -7.60
C ALA A 113 8.41 13.37 -6.76
N CYS A 114 9.70 13.41 -6.48
CA CYS A 114 10.38 14.51 -5.81
C CYS A 114 11.00 15.45 -6.86
N GLY A 115 10.29 16.52 -7.22
CA GLY A 115 10.67 17.41 -8.29
C GLY A 115 10.54 16.75 -9.67
N GLN A 116 11.50 17.01 -10.55
CA GLN A 116 11.55 16.37 -11.87
C GLN A 116 12.26 15.02 -11.78
N VAL A 117 11.54 13.96 -12.16
CA VAL A 117 12.08 12.60 -12.22
C VAL A 117 12.25 12.14 -13.66
N SER A 118 12.97 11.05 -13.89
CA SER A 118 13.15 10.47 -15.22
C SER A 118 11.84 9.91 -15.79
N ASP A 119 11.75 9.76 -17.11
CA ASP A 119 10.62 9.11 -17.78
C ASP A 119 10.45 7.67 -17.31
N GLU A 120 11.54 6.96 -17.03
CA GLU A 120 11.52 5.60 -16.45
C GLU A 120 10.85 5.60 -15.07
N ALA A 121 11.18 6.55 -14.20
CA ALA A 121 10.59 6.67 -12.87
C ALA A 121 9.10 7.01 -12.96
N MET A 122 8.69 7.95 -13.83
CA MET A 122 7.28 8.26 -14.06
C MET A 122 6.51 7.08 -14.64
N HIS A 123 7.12 6.34 -15.58
CA HIS A 123 6.53 5.12 -16.12
C HIS A 123 6.28 4.08 -15.02
N LEU A 124 7.28 3.84 -14.17
CA LEU A 124 7.16 2.89 -13.04
C LEU A 124 6.03 3.29 -12.07
N ILE A 125 5.97 4.57 -11.68
CA ILE A 125 4.88 5.08 -10.81
C ILE A 125 3.52 4.82 -11.46
N HIS A 126 3.37 5.19 -12.74
CA HIS A 126 2.11 5.02 -13.46
C HIS A 126 1.73 3.55 -13.62
N VAL A 127 2.67 2.68 -14.00
CA VAL A 127 2.43 1.24 -14.14
C VAL A 127 1.99 0.63 -12.81
N THR A 128 2.64 1.03 -11.70
CA THR A 128 2.31 0.53 -10.37
C THR A 128 0.90 0.94 -9.95
N GLU A 129 0.55 2.20 -10.08
CA GLU A 129 -0.80 2.70 -9.79
C GLU A 129 -1.84 2.05 -10.69
N GLN A 130 -1.61 2.02 -12.00
CA GLN A 130 -2.58 1.48 -12.94
C GLN A 130 -2.78 -0.04 -12.75
N SER A 131 -1.74 -0.77 -12.33
CA SER A 131 -1.86 -2.20 -12.05
C SER A 131 -2.85 -2.51 -10.92
N PHE A 132 -2.92 -1.64 -9.90
CA PHE A 132 -3.96 -1.71 -8.88
C PHE A 132 -5.36 -1.58 -9.49
N TRP A 133 -5.57 -0.56 -10.33
CA TRP A 133 -6.87 -0.33 -10.97
C TRP A 133 -7.28 -1.48 -11.90
N GLU A 134 -6.34 -2.07 -12.64
CA GLU A 134 -6.60 -3.26 -13.44
C GLU A 134 -6.96 -4.47 -12.55
N GLY A 135 -6.24 -4.65 -11.46
CA GLY A 135 -6.49 -5.74 -10.51
C GLY A 135 -7.88 -5.65 -9.90
N ILE A 136 -8.28 -4.50 -9.38
CA ILE A 136 -9.55 -4.35 -8.66
C ILE A 136 -10.79 -4.43 -9.56
N LYS A 137 -10.67 -4.32 -10.88
CA LYS A 137 -11.78 -4.65 -11.81
C LYS A 137 -12.29 -6.07 -11.59
N LEU A 138 -11.42 -6.98 -11.11
CA LEU A 138 -11.75 -8.36 -10.79
C LEU A 138 -12.09 -8.59 -9.31
N ALA A 139 -12.05 -7.55 -8.48
CA ALA A 139 -12.40 -7.61 -7.06
C ALA A 139 -13.93 -7.66 -6.85
N ARG A 140 -14.59 -8.61 -7.47
CA ARG A 140 -16.06 -8.77 -7.49
C ARG A 140 -16.48 -10.04 -6.76
N SER A 141 -17.66 -10.00 -6.18
CA SER A 141 -18.27 -11.16 -5.56
C SER A 141 -18.29 -12.37 -6.52
N GLY A 142 -17.86 -13.52 -6.03
CA GLY A 142 -17.78 -14.78 -6.79
C GLY A 142 -16.44 -15.04 -7.49
N ASN A 143 -15.67 -14.02 -7.84
CA ASN A 143 -14.28 -14.16 -8.28
C ASN A 143 -13.39 -14.65 -7.14
N ARG A 144 -12.13 -14.90 -7.42
CA ARG A 144 -11.14 -15.35 -6.43
C ARG A 144 -10.04 -14.31 -6.25
N VAL A 145 -9.37 -14.37 -5.11
CA VAL A 145 -8.24 -13.48 -4.78
C VAL A 145 -7.20 -13.47 -5.89
N TYR A 146 -6.83 -14.62 -6.43
CA TYR A 146 -5.82 -14.70 -7.49
C TYR A 146 -6.28 -14.21 -8.86
N ASP A 147 -7.57 -13.91 -9.05
CA ASP A 147 -8.00 -13.20 -10.26
C ASP A 147 -7.48 -11.75 -10.24
N ILE A 148 -7.50 -11.11 -9.06
CA ILE A 148 -6.87 -9.80 -8.83
C ILE A 148 -5.36 -9.92 -9.06
N SER A 149 -4.72 -10.89 -8.41
CA SER A 149 -3.27 -11.15 -8.47
C SER A 149 -2.78 -11.30 -9.91
N HIS A 150 -3.50 -12.09 -10.70
CA HIS A 150 -3.17 -12.35 -12.10
C HIS A 150 -3.27 -11.09 -12.95
N ALA A 151 -4.32 -10.30 -12.78
CA ALA A 151 -4.51 -9.06 -13.53
C ALA A 151 -3.43 -8.03 -13.22
N VAL A 152 -3.05 -7.87 -11.94
CA VAL A 152 -1.91 -7.04 -11.51
C VAL A 152 -0.65 -7.48 -12.22
N GLN A 153 -0.30 -8.76 -12.13
CA GLN A 153 0.91 -9.32 -12.74
C GLN A 153 0.94 -9.11 -14.25
N GLN A 154 -0.14 -9.44 -14.94
CA GLN A 154 -0.25 -9.31 -16.39
C GLN A 154 -0.02 -7.86 -16.85
N TYR A 155 -0.60 -6.90 -16.13
CA TYR A 155 -0.44 -5.50 -16.48
C TYR A 155 0.99 -5.02 -16.26
N VAL A 156 1.59 -5.32 -15.10
CA VAL A 156 2.96 -4.93 -14.76
C VAL A 156 3.97 -5.52 -15.75
N GLU A 157 3.90 -6.84 -16.00
CA GLU A 157 4.86 -7.53 -16.88
C GLU A 157 4.70 -7.12 -18.35
N ALA A 158 3.47 -6.84 -18.81
CA ALA A 158 3.22 -6.30 -20.15
C ALA A 158 3.82 -4.90 -20.38
N ASN A 159 4.05 -4.14 -19.30
CA ASN A 159 4.67 -2.83 -19.33
C ASN A 159 6.17 -2.85 -19.02
N GLY A 160 6.82 -4.02 -19.02
CA GLY A 160 8.26 -4.19 -18.88
C GLY A 160 8.80 -4.05 -17.46
N CYS A 161 7.93 -4.08 -16.46
CA CYS A 161 8.27 -4.06 -15.04
C CYS A 161 8.09 -5.44 -14.40
N SER A 162 8.50 -5.60 -13.15
CA SER A 162 8.42 -6.86 -12.41
C SER A 162 7.65 -6.70 -11.10
N VAL A 163 6.79 -7.68 -10.78
CA VAL A 163 6.03 -7.72 -9.52
C VAL A 163 6.85 -8.40 -8.43
N VAL A 164 6.99 -7.76 -7.27
CA VAL A 164 7.58 -8.36 -6.06
C VAL A 164 6.74 -9.55 -5.60
N ARG A 165 7.42 -10.64 -5.15
CA ARG A 165 6.77 -11.91 -4.81
C ARG A 165 6.87 -12.31 -3.34
N ASP A 166 7.77 -11.67 -2.60
CA ASP A 166 8.05 -12.02 -1.19
C ASP A 166 7.06 -11.37 -0.21
N PHE A 167 6.34 -10.35 -0.67
CA PHE A 167 5.34 -9.63 0.10
C PHE A 167 4.01 -9.61 -0.64
N VAL A 168 2.93 -9.57 0.13
CA VAL A 168 1.57 -9.75 -0.39
C VAL A 168 0.59 -8.84 0.35
N GLY A 169 -0.49 -8.46 -0.29
CA GLY A 169 -1.61 -7.82 0.35
C GLY A 169 -2.34 -8.74 1.33
N HIS A 170 -3.27 -8.19 2.05
CA HIS A 170 -3.89 -8.88 3.19
C HIS A 170 -5.32 -8.40 3.45
N GLY A 171 -6.06 -9.15 4.25
CA GLY A 171 -7.28 -8.63 4.87
C GLY A 171 -6.95 -7.49 5.82
N VAL A 172 -7.84 -6.50 5.91
CA VAL A 172 -7.75 -5.38 6.84
C VAL A 172 -9.04 -5.29 7.64
N GLY A 173 -8.94 -5.02 8.94
CA GLY A 173 -10.14 -4.91 9.78
C GLY A 173 -9.83 -4.43 11.19
N ALA A 174 -10.30 -5.16 12.18
CA ALA A 174 -9.95 -4.91 13.58
C ALA A 174 -8.49 -5.19 13.88
N LYS A 175 -7.85 -6.05 13.08
CA LYS A 175 -6.39 -6.20 13.02
C LYS A 175 -5.88 -5.56 11.75
N LEU A 176 -4.63 -5.06 11.80
CA LEU A 176 -3.97 -4.50 10.63
C LEU A 176 -3.84 -5.55 9.52
N HIS A 177 -3.35 -6.73 9.85
CA HIS A 177 -3.28 -7.88 8.95
C HIS A 177 -4.26 -8.97 9.37
N GLU A 178 -5.19 -9.29 8.49
CA GLU A 178 -6.17 -10.37 8.60
C GLU A 178 -6.09 -11.28 7.37
N PRO A 179 -6.61 -12.53 7.42
CA PRO A 179 -6.87 -13.29 6.21
C PRO A 179 -7.89 -12.59 5.29
N PRO A 180 -7.79 -12.79 3.97
CA PRO A 180 -6.82 -13.63 3.26
C PRO A 180 -5.52 -12.90 2.94
N GLU A 181 -4.45 -13.63 2.60
CA GLU A 181 -3.35 -13.08 1.82
C GLU A 181 -3.83 -12.74 0.40
N VAL A 182 -3.32 -11.64 -0.15
CA VAL A 182 -3.65 -11.12 -1.48
C VAL A 182 -2.37 -10.91 -2.29
N PRO A 183 -1.81 -11.96 -2.89
CA PRO A 183 -0.61 -11.83 -3.70
C PRO A 183 -0.83 -10.91 -4.91
N ASN A 184 0.25 -10.31 -5.40
CA ASN A 184 0.23 -9.48 -6.62
C ASN A 184 0.59 -10.27 -7.88
N PHE A 185 0.71 -11.59 -7.78
CA PHE A 185 1.09 -12.51 -8.85
C PHE A 185 0.40 -13.86 -8.67
N GLY A 186 0.37 -14.65 -9.73
CA GLY A 186 -0.10 -16.03 -9.71
C GLY A 186 -1.18 -16.35 -10.76
N PRO A 187 -1.60 -17.61 -10.85
CA PRO A 187 -2.59 -18.05 -11.83
C PRO A 187 -4.01 -17.64 -11.43
N ALA A 188 -4.79 -17.13 -12.38
CA ALA A 188 -6.20 -16.84 -12.17
C ALA A 188 -7.01 -18.06 -11.71
N GLY A 189 -8.14 -17.83 -11.05
CA GLY A 189 -9.06 -18.88 -10.60
C GLY A 189 -8.66 -19.60 -9.31
N HIS A 190 -7.65 -19.12 -8.60
CA HIS A 190 -7.14 -19.70 -7.36
C HIS A 190 -7.44 -18.85 -6.12
N GLY A 191 -7.15 -19.40 -4.94
CA GLY A 191 -7.33 -18.74 -3.66
C GLY A 191 -8.80 -18.66 -3.20
N PRO A 192 -9.05 -17.96 -2.08
CA PRO A 192 -10.39 -17.79 -1.53
C PRO A 192 -11.34 -17.09 -2.51
N ARG A 193 -12.64 -17.44 -2.44
CA ARG A 193 -13.68 -16.69 -3.15
C ARG A 193 -13.91 -15.35 -2.48
N LEU A 194 -13.99 -14.30 -3.29
CA LEU A 194 -14.38 -12.97 -2.84
C LEU A 194 -15.86 -12.96 -2.48
N GLN A 195 -16.19 -12.38 -1.34
CA GLN A 195 -17.55 -12.29 -0.81
C GLN A 195 -17.82 -10.84 -0.35
N PRO A 196 -19.06 -10.35 -0.51
CA PRO A 196 -19.44 -9.05 0.01
C PRO A 196 -19.16 -8.95 1.52
N GLY A 197 -18.64 -7.82 1.95
CA GLY A 197 -18.20 -7.58 3.32
C GLY A 197 -16.74 -7.95 3.61
N MET A 198 -16.01 -8.57 2.67
CA MET A 198 -14.56 -8.67 2.78
C MET A 198 -13.92 -7.30 2.59
N THR A 199 -12.93 -6.97 3.42
CA THR A 199 -12.08 -5.78 3.29
C THR A 199 -10.64 -6.23 3.18
N ILE A 200 -9.98 -5.83 2.09
CA ILE A 200 -8.62 -6.29 1.75
C ILE A 200 -7.75 -5.12 1.29
N ALA A 201 -6.48 -5.18 1.61
CA ALA A 201 -5.43 -4.36 0.98
C ALA A 201 -5.01 -5.04 -0.34
N VAL A 202 -5.06 -4.29 -1.41
CA VAL A 202 -4.46 -4.66 -2.70
C VAL A 202 -3.29 -3.71 -2.91
N GLU A 203 -2.08 -4.25 -2.97
CA GLU A 203 -0.85 -3.46 -2.78
C GLU A 203 0.27 -3.88 -3.75
N PRO A 204 0.14 -3.59 -5.06
CA PRO A 204 1.24 -3.85 -5.98
C PRO A 204 2.53 -3.16 -5.55
N MET A 205 3.58 -3.97 -5.38
CA MET A 205 4.97 -3.55 -5.23
C MET A 205 5.70 -3.93 -6.52
N VAL A 206 6.25 -2.95 -7.22
CA VAL A 206 6.78 -3.11 -8.57
C VAL A 206 8.22 -2.62 -8.65
N CYS A 207 9.08 -3.40 -9.31
CA CYS A 207 10.46 -3.05 -9.62
C CYS A 207 10.59 -2.72 -11.12
N ALA A 208 11.39 -1.71 -11.45
CA ALA A 208 11.78 -1.43 -12.84
C ALA A 208 12.67 -2.53 -13.42
N GLY A 209 13.39 -3.25 -12.57
CA GLY A 209 14.26 -4.39 -12.92
C GLY A 209 13.71 -5.73 -12.46
N ASP A 210 14.57 -6.52 -11.77
CA ASP A 210 14.22 -7.85 -11.27
C ASP A 210 13.29 -7.76 -10.04
N TRP A 211 12.39 -8.71 -9.91
CA TRP A 211 11.40 -8.77 -8.83
C TRP A 211 11.98 -9.14 -7.46
N ARG A 212 13.22 -9.64 -7.40
CA ARG A 212 13.83 -10.14 -6.15
C ARG A 212 14.17 -8.99 -5.23
N VAL A 213 13.99 -9.24 -3.94
CA VAL A 213 14.22 -8.25 -2.89
C VAL A 213 15.13 -8.80 -1.81
N LYS A 214 15.63 -7.92 -0.95
CA LYS A 214 16.41 -8.28 0.23
C LYS A 214 16.06 -7.35 1.39
N VAL A 215 15.94 -7.93 2.59
CA VAL A 215 15.74 -7.17 3.82
C VAL A 215 17.11 -6.73 4.35
N LEU A 216 17.23 -5.48 4.74
CA LEU A 216 18.46 -4.92 5.30
C LEU A 216 18.68 -5.34 6.76
N ARG A 217 19.85 -4.99 7.33
CA ARG A 217 20.24 -5.38 8.70
C ARG A 217 19.35 -4.80 9.80
N ASP A 218 18.58 -3.78 9.53
CA ASP A 218 17.61 -3.22 10.48
C ASP A 218 16.38 -4.13 10.69
N GLY A 219 16.26 -5.18 9.87
CA GLY A 219 15.19 -6.17 9.94
C GLY A 219 13.86 -5.73 9.31
N TRP A 220 13.81 -4.53 8.71
CA TRP A 220 12.60 -3.93 8.13
C TRP A 220 12.78 -3.46 6.69
N THR A 221 13.72 -2.54 6.47
CA THR A 221 13.93 -1.92 5.15
C THR A 221 14.17 -2.97 4.10
N THR A 222 13.27 -3.06 3.14
CA THR A 222 13.33 -4.02 2.04
C THR A 222 13.68 -3.28 0.77
N VAL A 223 14.73 -3.72 0.07
CA VAL A 223 15.22 -3.08 -1.15
C VAL A 223 15.20 -4.05 -2.33
N SER A 224 15.13 -3.53 -3.56
CA SER A 224 15.35 -4.34 -4.77
C SER A 224 16.73 -4.98 -4.74
N ALA A 225 16.85 -6.24 -5.18
CA ALA A 225 18.11 -6.97 -5.11
C ALA A 225 19.15 -6.46 -6.10
N ASP A 226 18.70 -5.89 -7.21
CA ASP A 226 19.51 -5.35 -8.31
C ASP A 226 19.75 -3.84 -8.23
N GLY A 227 19.14 -3.15 -7.25
CA GLY A 227 19.24 -1.70 -7.09
C GLY A 227 18.35 -0.89 -8.05
N SER A 228 17.45 -1.54 -8.78
CA SER A 228 16.48 -0.86 -9.64
C SER A 228 15.47 -0.05 -8.83
N LEU A 229 14.89 1.00 -9.44
CA LEU A 229 13.81 1.78 -8.85
C LEU A 229 12.61 0.90 -8.54
N THR A 230 11.90 1.24 -7.46
CA THR A 230 10.70 0.54 -7.01
C THR A 230 9.57 1.51 -6.73
N ALA A 231 8.35 1.08 -6.94
CA ALA A 231 7.14 1.82 -6.59
C ALA A 231 6.14 0.91 -5.87
N HIS A 232 5.36 1.53 -5.00
CA HIS A 232 4.30 0.89 -4.24
C HIS A 232 3.01 1.71 -4.37
N TYR A 233 1.91 1.02 -4.64
CA TYR A 233 0.57 1.63 -4.63
C TYR A 233 -0.40 0.68 -3.95
N GLU A 234 -1.19 1.21 -3.04
CA GLU A 234 -2.07 0.41 -2.21
C GLU A 234 -3.34 1.15 -1.84
N ASN A 235 -4.44 0.41 -1.79
CA ASN A 235 -5.63 0.86 -1.08
C ASN A 235 -6.35 -0.31 -0.41
N THR A 236 -6.98 -0.01 0.74
CA THR A 236 -7.99 -0.89 1.33
C THR A 236 -9.28 -0.77 0.54
N ILE A 237 -9.78 -1.91 0.06
CA ILE A 237 -11.05 -2.00 -0.68
C ILE A 237 -12.06 -2.87 0.06
N LEU A 238 -13.34 -2.58 -0.15
CA LEU A 238 -14.48 -3.40 0.26
C LEU A 238 -15.01 -4.16 -0.94
N ILE A 239 -15.14 -5.47 -0.81
CA ILE A 239 -15.88 -6.30 -1.78
C ILE A 239 -17.36 -6.10 -1.56
N THR A 240 -18.07 -5.76 -2.63
CA THR A 240 -19.54 -5.55 -2.64
C THR A 240 -20.22 -6.56 -3.55
N ASP A 241 -21.54 -6.51 -3.66
CA ASP A 241 -22.30 -7.27 -4.67
C ASP A 241 -22.09 -6.74 -6.11
N GLY A 242 -21.53 -5.52 -6.25
CA GLY A 242 -21.22 -4.86 -7.53
C GLY A 242 -19.74 -4.57 -7.69
N GLU A 243 -19.43 -3.32 -8.03
CA GLU A 243 -18.04 -2.83 -8.10
C GLU A 243 -17.44 -2.71 -6.70
N PRO A 244 -16.14 -2.97 -6.53
CA PRO A 244 -15.49 -2.77 -5.24
C PRO A 244 -15.49 -1.29 -4.83
N GLU A 245 -15.60 -1.03 -3.54
CA GLU A 245 -15.48 0.32 -2.97
C GLU A 245 -14.06 0.53 -2.45
N VAL A 246 -13.38 1.59 -2.89
CA VAL A 246 -12.07 1.99 -2.33
C VAL A 246 -12.33 2.80 -1.06
N LEU A 247 -11.95 2.24 0.09
CA LEU A 247 -12.19 2.87 1.40
C LEU A 247 -11.16 3.95 1.75
N THR A 248 -9.94 3.84 1.18
CA THR A 248 -8.82 4.76 1.43
C THR A 248 -8.70 5.81 0.32
N ARG A 249 -9.80 6.53 0.10
CA ARG A 249 -9.88 7.60 -0.89
C ARG A 249 -10.11 8.95 -0.21
N VAL A 250 -9.43 9.99 -0.70
CA VAL A 250 -9.77 11.38 -0.37
C VAL A 250 -11.00 11.74 -1.21
N GLU A 251 -12.07 12.15 -0.55
CA GLU A 251 -13.24 12.73 -1.24
C GLU A 251 -12.87 14.17 -1.66
N ASP A 252 -13.23 14.53 -2.89
CA ASP A 252 -13.08 15.88 -3.45
C ASP A 252 -13.97 16.89 -2.72
#